data_026ab53f8ba6da9eb76a59adcbc1be5a
#
_entry.id   026ab53f8ba6da9eb76a59adcbc1be5a
#
_cell.length_a   1.000
_cell.length_b   1.000
_cell.length_c   1.000
_cell.angle_alpha   90.00
_cell.angle_beta   90.00
_cell.angle_gamma   90.00
#
_symmetry.space_group_name_H-M   'P 1'
#
loop_
_entity.id
_entity.type
_entity.pdbx_description
1 polymer ?
#
loop_
_entity_poly.entity_id
_entity_poly.type
_entity_poly.pdbx_seq_one_letter_code
_entity_poly.pdbx_strand_id
1 'polypeptide(L)'
;MGKKMSGASSLVKSLESAGVDVMFGIPGGAILPAYDPIFDSSIRHILVRHEQGAGHAATGYAQVTGRVGVCIATSGPGATNLVTPLADAAMDSVPMVAITGQVPSAAIGTDAFQEADIRGITMPFTKHNYLITDPQDIPRAIAEAFYIASSGRPGPVLVDIAKDALQKETDFVYPSQLSLPGYHPQIEPTSQAIKDAAALIAQSSKPVFYVGGGVIKSNASKELMQLAELVGAPVVTTLMALGSFPDSHPQHYGMPGMHGTVGAVTALQKADLLITLGARFDDRVTGKLSTFAVNAKVIHADIDPAEIGKNRFADVPVVGDLKHTIAALVPAVKAEFAKGRADLAPWLASMNKLRATYPLGYDTPKDGSLSPQYVIERISALTGPEAIYVAGVGQHQMWAAQFVKYENPRTWLNSGGLGTMGYAVPAAMGAKVGAPDKIVWAIDGDGCFQMTNQELVTCALNNIPIKVAIINNESLGMVRQWQTLFYEGRYSNTNLESKRIPDFVRLADAMGCVGLTCDRPEDVDAIIKQANSINDQPVVVDFRVFRDAMVWPMVAAGTSNDDIKIAREMAPDWDSQEL
;
A
#
# COMPACT_ATOMS: atom_id res chain seq x y z
N MET A 1 22.50 16.03 34.21
CA MET A 1 21.44 17.05 34.12
C MET A 1 21.12 17.25 32.64
N GLY A 2 19.87 17.19 32.27
CA GLY A 2 19.43 17.47 30.91
C GLY A 2 19.68 18.93 30.51
N LYS A 3 19.75 19.20 29.20
CA LYS A 3 19.86 20.58 28.71
C LYS A 3 18.47 21.21 28.77
N LYS A 4 18.32 22.34 29.50
CA LYS A 4 17.06 23.09 29.52
C LYS A 4 16.72 23.64 28.14
N MET A 5 15.48 23.41 27.69
CA MET A 5 14.94 23.92 26.43
C MET A 5 13.41 23.97 26.47
N SER A 6 12.79 24.62 25.50
CA SER A 6 11.33 24.57 25.35
C SER A 6 10.84 23.16 24.97
N GLY A 7 9.57 22.83 25.27
CA GLY A 7 8.96 21.61 24.80
C GLY A 7 8.98 21.45 23.27
N ALA A 8 8.87 22.57 22.54
CA ALA A 8 9.02 22.62 21.09
C ALA A 8 10.43 22.19 20.64
N SER A 9 11.48 22.72 21.25
CA SER A 9 12.85 22.29 20.98
C SER A 9 13.09 20.83 21.39
N SER A 10 12.47 20.39 22.50
CA SER A 10 12.51 18.99 22.95
C SER A 10 11.85 18.05 21.93
N LEU A 11 10.72 18.45 21.32
CA LEU A 11 10.06 17.69 20.25
C LEU A 11 10.99 17.52 19.04
N VAL A 12 11.56 18.61 18.52
CA VAL A 12 12.46 18.56 17.36
C VAL A 12 13.69 17.70 17.65
N LYS A 13 14.32 17.87 18.82
CA LYS A 13 15.44 17.02 19.24
C LYS A 13 15.07 15.54 19.39
N SER A 14 13.86 15.26 19.83
CA SER A 14 13.35 13.88 19.91
C SER A 14 13.19 13.26 18.52
N LEU A 15 12.66 14.02 17.55
CA LEU A 15 12.54 13.58 16.16
C LEU A 15 13.92 13.33 15.51
N GLU A 16 14.88 14.25 15.72
CA GLU A 16 16.27 14.05 15.27
C GLU A 16 16.89 12.79 15.89
N SER A 17 16.66 12.58 17.20
CA SER A 17 17.13 11.38 17.91
C SER A 17 16.48 10.08 17.42
N ALA A 18 15.24 10.15 16.94
CA ALA A 18 14.54 9.04 16.29
C ALA A 18 15.00 8.81 14.84
N GLY A 19 15.89 9.64 14.32
CA GLY A 19 16.44 9.53 12.96
C GLY A 19 15.53 10.07 11.87
N VAL A 20 14.65 11.02 12.18
CA VAL A 20 13.79 11.70 11.20
C VAL A 20 14.65 12.65 10.36
N ASP A 21 14.60 12.49 9.05
CA ASP A 21 15.26 13.35 8.07
C ASP A 21 14.27 14.20 7.25
N VAL A 22 13.02 13.73 7.15
CA VAL A 22 11.95 14.39 6.41
C VAL A 22 10.63 14.31 7.18
N MET A 23 9.84 15.36 7.12
CA MET A 23 8.44 15.38 7.54
C MET A 23 7.59 16.25 6.63
N PHE A 24 6.29 15.97 6.59
CA PHE A 24 5.31 16.65 5.75
C PHE A 24 4.27 17.33 6.63
N GLY A 25 3.87 18.56 6.32
CA GLY A 25 2.87 19.21 7.15
C GLY A 25 2.51 20.62 6.77
N ILE A 26 1.64 21.22 7.60
CA ILE A 26 1.19 22.60 7.50
C ILE A 26 1.25 23.25 8.89
N PRO A 27 1.86 24.43 9.04
CA PRO A 27 1.83 25.19 10.29
C PRO A 27 0.43 25.69 10.62
N GLY A 28 0.17 25.89 11.92
CA GLY A 28 -1.07 26.51 12.41
C GLY A 28 -0.93 26.88 13.87
N GLY A 29 -1.92 27.57 14.40
CA GLY A 29 -1.85 28.28 15.70
C GLY A 29 -1.43 27.43 16.89
N ALA A 30 -1.89 26.19 16.99
CA ALA A 30 -1.58 25.31 18.12
C ALA A 30 -0.18 24.68 18.02
N ILE A 31 0.25 24.31 16.80
CA ILE A 31 1.55 23.67 16.57
C ILE A 31 2.67 24.68 16.25
N LEU A 32 2.36 25.96 16.08
CA LEU A 32 3.31 27.00 15.70
C LEU A 32 4.59 27.03 16.54
N PRO A 33 4.55 26.81 17.86
CA PRO A 33 5.79 26.80 18.66
C PRO A 33 6.81 25.76 18.20
N ALA A 34 6.37 24.63 17.61
CA ALA A 34 7.26 23.60 17.07
C ALA A 34 7.96 24.05 15.78
N TYR A 35 7.35 24.95 15.01
CA TYR A 35 7.94 25.44 13.75
C TYR A 35 9.14 26.38 13.93
N ASP A 36 9.25 27.01 15.08
CA ASP A 36 10.42 27.84 15.39
C ASP A 36 11.72 27.00 15.45
N PRO A 37 11.85 25.97 16.29
CA PRO A 37 13.06 25.14 16.28
C PRO A 37 13.22 24.25 15.04
N ILE A 38 12.17 23.97 14.24
CA ILE A 38 12.29 23.29 12.96
C ILE A 38 13.15 24.10 12.00
N PHE A 39 13.09 25.42 12.04
CA PHE A 39 13.86 26.31 11.16
C PHE A 39 15.39 26.06 11.28
N ASP A 40 15.88 25.75 12.47
CA ASP A 40 17.29 25.47 12.73
C ASP A 40 17.65 23.97 12.70
N SER A 41 16.67 23.11 12.42
CA SER A 41 16.84 21.66 12.41
C SER A 41 17.40 21.13 11.08
N SER A 42 18.05 19.96 11.13
CA SER A 42 18.43 19.22 9.93
C SER A 42 17.25 18.50 9.24
N ILE A 43 16.08 18.45 9.88
CA ILE A 43 14.90 17.80 9.35
C ILE A 43 14.33 18.62 8.17
N ARG A 44 14.26 18.02 7.00
CA ARG A 44 13.62 18.65 5.84
C ARG A 44 12.10 18.68 6.06
N HIS A 45 11.52 19.85 6.27
CA HIS A 45 10.08 20.02 6.30
C HIS A 45 9.55 20.34 4.91
N ILE A 46 8.56 19.56 4.43
CA ILE A 46 7.87 19.79 3.15
C ILE A 46 6.49 20.36 3.45
N LEU A 47 6.30 21.63 3.05
CA LEU A 47 5.04 22.33 3.21
C LEU A 47 4.04 21.88 2.15
N VAL A 48 3.10 21.05 2.55
CA VAL A 48 2.01 20.53 1.69
C VAL A 48 0.88 21.57 1.52
N ARG A 49 -0.10 21.26 0.68
CA ARG A 49 -1.27 22.12 0.45
C ARG A 49 -2.54 21.65 1.17
N HIS A 50 -2.50 20.42 1.68
CA HIS A 50 -3.55 19.84 2.50
C HIS A 50 -2.95 18.79 3.44
N GLU A 51 -3.42 18.67 4.68
CA GLU A 51 -2.88 17.72 5.67
C GLU A 51 -3.10 16.26 5.23
N GLN A 52 -4.16 15.96 4.52
CA GLN A 52 -4.35 14.65 3.89
C GLN A 52 -3.16 14.32 2.97
N GLY A 53 -2.69 15.30 2.19
CA GLY A 53 -1.48 15.16 1.37
C GLY A 53 -0.24 14.87 2.20
N ALA A 54 -0.10 15.51 3.38
CA ALA A 54 1.01 15.22 4.31
C ALA A 54 1.01 13.77 4.78
N GLY A 55 -0.16 13.26 5.20
CA GLY A 55 -0.29 11.88 5.66
C GLY A 55 0.00 10.86 4.56
N HIS A 56 -0.55 11.03 3.36
CA HIS A 56 -0.26 10.13 2.23
C HIS A 56 1.19 10.23 1.74
N ALA A 57 1.81 11.41 1.80
CA ALA A 57 3.24 11.54 1.51
C ALA A 57 4.10 10.80 2.55
N ALA A 58 3.74 10.90 3.83
CA ALA A 58 4.39 10.13 4.89
C ALA A 58 4.27 8.62 4.67
N THR A 59 3.08 8.12 4.24
CA THR A 59 2.92 6.70 3.90
C THR A 59 3.73 6.30 2.67
N GLY A 60 3.76 7.12 1.61
CA GLY A 60 4.58 6.88 0.42
C GLY A 60 6.08 6.78 0.75
N TYR A 61 6.58 7.72 1.56
CA TYR A 61 7.95 7.69 2.09
C TYR A 61 8.23 6.40 2.89
N ALA A 62 7.32 6.03 3.80
CA ALA A 62 7.49 4.85 4.63
C ALA A 62 7.51 3.54 3.82
N GLN A 63 6.66 3.42 2.80
CA GLN A 63 6.57 2.21 1.98
C GLN A 63 7.85 1.97 1.15
N VAL A 64 8.45 3.02 0.59
CA VAL A 64 9.67 2.86 -0.22
C VAL A 64 10.93 2.70 0.63
N THR A 65 11.02 3.41 1.77
CA THR A 65 12.22 3.40 2.62
C THR A 65 12.21 2.27 3.66
N GLY A 66 11.03 1.78 4.05
CA GLY A 66 10.86 0.89 5.20
C GLY A 66 11.01 1.59 6.56
N ARG A 67 11.14 2.92 6.58
CA ARG A 67 11.26 3.77 7.77
C ARG A 67 9.89 4.31 8.18
N VAL A 68 9.80 4.85 9.39
CA VAL A 68 8.57 5.51 9.87
C VAL A 68 8.37 6.82 9.10
N GLY A 69 7.21 7.00 8.49
CA GLY A 69 6.81 8.25 7.87
C GLY A 69 6.29 9.24 8.93
N VAL A 70 6.59 10.52 8.77
CA VAL A 70 6.21 11.55 9.75
C VAL A 70 5.38 12.65 9.09
N CYS A 71 4.24 12.97 9.69
CA CYS A 71 3.45 14.14 9.31
C CYS A 71 3.12 15.00 10.54
N ILE A 72 2.95 16.31 10.33
CA ILE A 72 2.68 17.28 11.38
C ILE A 72 1.55 18.22 10.97
N ALA A 73 0.60 18.46 11.87
CA ALA A 73 -0.55 19.32 11.63
C ALA A 73 -0.93 20.12 12.89
N THR A 74 -1.71 21.18 12.71
CA THR A 74 -2.28 21.93 13.82
C THR A 74 -3.51 21.23 14.40
N SER A 75 -4.12 21.81 15.43
CA SER A 75 -5.38 21.36 16.05
C SER A 75 -6.58 21.51 15.12
N GLY A 76 -7.75 21.00 15.55
CA GLY A 76 -9.01 21.17 14.87
C GLY A 76 -8.97 20.61 13.45
N PRO A 77 -9.25 21.44 12.41
CA PRO A 77 -9.33 20.96 11.03
C PRO A 77 -8.00 20.38 10.50
N GLY A 78 -6.86 20.88 10.98
CA GLY A 78 -5.56 20.32 10.60
C GLY A 78 -5.40 18.88 11.07
N ALA A 79 -5.74 18.60 12.32
CA ALA A 79 -5.72 17.24 12.87
C ALA A 79 -6.78 16.33 12.21
N THR A 80 -8.02 16.81 12.04
CA THR A 80 -9.08 15.99 11.46
C THR A 80 -8.85 15.65 9.99
N ASN A 81 -8.11 16.47 9.24
CA ASN A 81 -7.68 16.16 7.87
C ASN A 81 -6.67 14.99 7.77
N LEU A 82 -6.08 14.57 8.89
CA LEU A 82 -5.20 13.39 8.95
C LEU A 82 -5.95 12.07 9.16
N VAL A 83 -7.27 12.10 9.40
CA VAL A 83 -8.06 10.90 9.73
C VAL A 83 -8.00 9.86 8.62
N THR A 84 -8.26 10.24 7.37
CA THR A 84 -8.18 9.33 6.22
C THR A 84 -6.78 8.72 6.05
N PRO A 85 -5.67 9.48 6.00
CA PRO A 85 -4.34 8.88 5.89
C PRO A 85 -3.96 7.97 7.07
N LEU A 86 -4.40 8.29 8.29
CA LEU A 86 -4.18 7.41 9.45
C LEU A 86 -4.94 6.08 9.29
N ALA A 87 -6.21 6.13 8.89
CA ALA A 87 -7.00 4.94 8.63
C ALA A 87 -6.41 4.10 7.49
N ASP A 88 -5.91 4.74 6.43
CA ASP A 88 -5.23 4.10 5.30
C ASP A 88 -3.94 3.39 5.76
N ALA A 89 -3.09 4.10 6.52
CA ALA A 89 -1.87 3.53 7.08
C ALA A 89 -2.15 2.32 8.01
N ALA A 90 -3.24 2.37 8.79
CA ALA A 90 -3.66 1.26 9.64
C ALA A 90 -4.07 0.03 8.84
N MET A 91 -4.92 0.22 7.82
CA MET A 91 -5.42 -0.86 6.97
C MET A 91 -4.30 -1.55 6.19
N ASP A 92 -3.31 -0.79 5.72
CA ASP A 92 -2.19 -1.30 4.94
C ASP A 92 -0.92 -1.57 5.77
N SER A 93 -1.03 -1.45 7.11
CA SER A 93 0.07 -1.72 8.04
C SER A 93 1.34 -0.91 7.68
N VAL A 94 1.19 0.39 7.48
CA VAL A 94 2.28 1.33 7.16
C VAL A 94 2.72 2.05 8.43
N PRO A 95 4.00 2.01 8.81
CA PRO A 95 4.49 2.69 10.00
C PRO A 95 4.45 4.23 9.80
N MET A 96 3.68 4.93 10.63
CA MET A 96 3.55 6.37 10.56
C MET A 96 3.44 6.97 11.96
N VAL A 97 4.09 8.12 12.19
CA VAL A 97 3.89 8.96 13.36
C VAL A 97 3.28 10.28 12.91
N ALA A 98 2.05 10.53 13.35
CA ALA A 98 1.36 11.79 13.13
C ALA A 98 1.46 12.64 14.38
N ILE A 99 1.95 13.88 14.24
CA ILE A 99 2.08 14.85 15.30
C ILE A 99 1.04 15.92 15.09
N THR A 100 0.18 16.14 16.10
CA THR A 100 -0.83 17.19 16.07
C THR A 100 -0.61 18.18 17.22
N GLY A 101 -0.91 19.44 16.93
CA GLY A 101 -1.04 20.43 18.00
C GLY A 101 -2.44 20.34 18.62
N GLN A 102 -2.52 20.64 19.92
CA GLN A 102 -3.79 20.75 20.65
C GLN A 102 -3.90 22.14 21.27
N VAL A 103 -5.11 22.57 21.58
CA VAL A 103 -5.34 23.79 22.35
C VAL A 103 -4.60 23.75 23.69
N PRO A 104 -4.34 24.89 24.36
CA PRO A 104 -3.69 24.86 25.68
C PRO A 104 -4.40 23.93 26.65
N SER A 105 -3.64 23.26 27.52
CA SER A 105 -4.15 22.22 28.44
C SER A 105 -5.37 22.66 29.24
N ALA A 106 -5.42 23.91 29.68
CA ALA A 106 -6.54 24.48 30.46
C ALA A 106 -7.82 24.70 29.59
N ALA A 107 -7.70 24.67 28.27
CA ALA A 107 -8.81 24.90 27.35
C ALA A 107 -9.38 23.57 26.80
N ILE A 108 -8.74 22.44 27.05
CA ILE A 108 -9.22 21.13 26.59
C ILE A 108 -10.55 20.80 27.27
N GLY A 109 -11.57 20.46 26.46
CA GLY A 109 -12.93 20.15 26.92
C GLY A 109 -13.82 21.38 27.12
N THR A 110 -13.43 22.53 26.59
CA THR A 110 -14.22 23.79 26.73
C THR A 110 -14.82 24.25 25.40
N ASP A 111 -14.73 23.46 24.33
CA ASP A 111 -15.10 23.84 22.97
C ASP A 111 -14.31 25.07 22.46
N ALA A 112 -13.04 25.14 22.84
CA ALA A 112 -12.16 26.22 22.43
C ALA A 112 -11.97 26.27 20.90
N PHE A 113 -11.65 27.44 20.36
CA PHE A 113 -11.42 27.60 18.92
C PHE A 113 -10.38 26.60 18.39
N GLN A 114 -10.76 25.83 17.37
CA GLN A 114 -9.99 24.76 16.78
C GLN A 114 -9.65 23.60 17.74
N GLU A 115 -10.42 23.39 18.78
CA GLU A 115 -10.35 22.16 19.56
C GLU A 115 -10.99 21.00 18.78
N ALA A 116 -10.36 19.83 18.82
CA ALA A 116 -10.96 18.57 18.41
C ALA A 116 -10.37 17.43 19.24
N ASP A 117 -11.21 16.49 19.66
CA ASP A 117 -10.72 15.26 20.30
C ASP A 117 -10.16 14.30 19.24
N ILE A 118 -9.03 14.69 18.66
CA ILE A 118 -8.37 13.88 17.62
C ILE A 118 -7.94 12.51 18.16
N ARG A 119 -7.63 12.42 19.45
CA ARG A 119 -7.30 11.17 20.12
C ARG A 119 -8.48 10.20 20.12
N GLY A 120 -9.66 10.67 20.51
CA GLY A 120 -10.91 9.87 20.45
C GLY A 120 -11.29 9.49 19.02
N ILE A 121 -11.16 10.43 18.07
CA ILE A 121 -11.47 10.20 16.65
C ILE A 121 -10.56 9.12 16.04
N THR A 122 -9.27 9.10 16.38
CA THR A 122 -8.28 8.22 15.76
C THR A 122 -8.05 6.91 16.51
N MET A 123 -8.62 6.75 17.69
CA MET A 123 -8.46 5.56 18.53
C MET A 123 -8.74 4.22 17.81
N PRO A 124 -9.78 4.09 16.96
CA PRO A 124 -10.09 2.82 16.30
C PRO A 124 -9.05 2.33 15.29
N PHE A 125 -8.21 3.21 14.76
CA PHE A 125 -7.26 2.88 13.70
C PHE A 125 -5.83 3.33 13.97
N THR A 126 -5.50 3.74 15.20
CA THR A 126 -4.11 3.93 15.62
C THR A 126 -3.65 2.79 16.53
N LYS A 127 -2.40 2.38 16.41
CA LYS A 127 -1.81 1.40 17.34
C LYS A 127 -1.74 1.94 18.76
N HIS A 128 -1.46 3.23 18.87
CA HIS A 128 -1.49 3.99 20.11
C HIS A 128 -1.66 5.47 19.82
N ASN A 129 -2.15 6.22 20.82
CA ASN A 129 -2.22 7.68 20.74
C ASN A 129 -1.90 8.31 22.09
N TYR A 130 -1.22 9.45 22.04
CA TYR A 130 -0.80 10.23 23.19
C TYR A 130 -1.51 11.58 23.19
N LEU A 131 -1.84 12.09 24.39
CA LEU A 131 -2.15 13.49 24.63
C LEU A 131 -1.10 14.03 25.63
N ILE A 132 -0.27 14.95 25.18
CA ILE A 132 0.86 15.47 25.94
C ILE A 132 0.51 16.86 26.46
N THR A 133 0.44 17.00 27.79
CA THR A 133 0.20 18.26 28.50
C THR A 133 1.38 18.70 29.36
N ASP A 134 2.35 17.79 29.58
CA ASP A 134 3.62 18.06 30.25
C ASP A 134 4.77 17.95 29.26
N PRO A 135 5.63 18.99 29.09
CA PRO A 135 6.76 18.94 28.18
C PRO A 135 7.80 17.87 28.52
N GLN A 136 7.86 17.38 29.77
CA GLN A 136 8.77 16.29 30.15
C GLN A 136 8.43 14.96 29.50
N ASP A 137 7.16 14.76 29.12
CA ASP A 137 6.71 13.53 28.48
C ASP A 137 7.06 13.45 26.98
N ILE A 138 7.39 14.56 26.32
CA ILE A 138 7.62 14.64 24.88
C ILE A 138 8.69 13.64 24.42
N PRO A 139 9.91 13.60 24.98
CA PRO A 139 10.96 12.69 24.48
C PRO A 139 10.57 11.22 24.61
N ARG A 140 9.92 10.85 25.72
CA ARG A 140 9.45 9.49 25.96
C ARG A 140 8.36 9.12 24.96
N ALA A 141 7.33 9.96 24.79
CA ALA A 141 6.21 9.70 23.90
C ALA A 141 6.67 9.55 22.43
N ILE A 142 7.61 10.40 21.97
CA ILE A 142 8.17 10.27 20.62
C ILE A 142 8.94 8.95 20.46
N ALA A 143 9.81 8.60 21.39
CA ALA A 143 10.57 7.35 21.32
C ALA A 143 9.65 6.11 21.31
N GLU A 144 8.64 6.09 22.18
CA GLU A 144 7.63 5.03 22.23
C GLU A 144 6.79 4.99 20.94
N ALA A 145 6.37 6.15 20.39
CA ALA A 145 5.60 6.25 19.17
C ALA A 145 6.33 5.62 17.97
N PHE A 146 7.62 5.90 17.79
CA PHE A 146 8.43 5.31 16.74
C PHE A 146 8.61 3.81 16.91
N TYR A 147 8.85 3.35 18.13
CA TYR A 147 8.95 1.92 18.42
C TYR A 147 7.65 1.18 18.16
N ILE A 148 6.52 1.71 18.66
CA ILE A 148 5.20 1.09 18.47
C ILE A 148 4.81 1.09 16.99
N ALA A 149 5.04 2.19 16.27
CA ALA A 149 4.69 2.28 14.86
C ALA A 149 5.41 1.24 13.99
N SER A 150 6.68 0.93 14.30
CA SER A 150 7.54 0.07 13.49
C SER A 150 7.65 -1.38 13.94
N SER A 151 7.26 -1.71 15.17
CA SER A 151 7.39 -3.07 15.74
C SER A 151 6.07 -3.86 15.70
N GLY A 152 6.14 -5.19 15.75
CA GLY A 152 4.99 -6.05 15.53
C GLY A 152 4.38 -5.80 14.14
N ARG A 153 3.04 -5.84 14.02
CA ARG A 153 2.37 -5.35 12.81
C ARG A 153 2.56 -3.83 12.74
N PRO A 154 3.23 -3.28 11.72
CA PRO A 154 3.43 -1.84 11.61
C PRO A 154 2.09 -1.09 11.48
N GLY A 155 2.09 0.19 11.88
CA GLY A 155 0.87 1.00 11.78
C GLY A 155 1.06 2.39 12.36
N PRO A 156 0.03 3.26 12.28
CA PRO A 156 0.11 4.63 12.70
C PRO A 156 0.03 4.79 14.22
N VAL A 157 0.74 5.82 14.71
CA VAL A 157 0.66 6.33 16.09
C VAL A 157 0.44 7.83 16.03
N LEU A 158 -0.47 8.34 16.87
CA LEU A 158 -0.74 9.77 17.01
C LEU A 158 -0.07 10.31 18.28
N VAL A 159 0.57 11.48 18.15
CA VAL A 159 1.08 12.25 19.28
C VAL A 159 0.47 13.65 19.23
N ASP A 160 -0.53 13.87 20.06
CA ASP A 160 -1.25 15.15 20.19
C ASP A 160 -0.65 15.96 21.33
N ILE A 161 -0.18 17.20 21.06
CA ILE A 161 0.61 17.97 22.01
C ILE A 161 -0.05 19.31 22.28
N ALA A 162 -0.38 19.57 23.55
CA ALA A 162 -0.95 20.83 23.98
C ALA A 162 0.03 22.00 23.73
N LYS A 163 -0.51 23.14 23.27
CA LYS A 163 0.28 24.32 22.90
C LYS A 163 1.17 24.80 24.04
N ASP A 164 0.67 24.84 25.28
CA ASP A 164 1.43 25.25 26.44
C ASP A 164 2.53 24.23 26.82
N ALA A 165 2.36 22.96 26.55
CA ALA A 165 3.44 21.98 26.68
C ALA A 165 4.58 22.22 25.70
N LEU A 166 4.29 22.68 24.47
CA LEU A 166 5.34 23.09 23.52
C LEU A 166 6.09 24.36 23.96
N GLN A 167 5.41 25.26 24.70
CA GLN A 167 5.97 26.55 25.10
C GLN A 167 6.76 26.51 26.43
N LYS A 168 6.37 25.63 27.35
CA LYS A 168 7.02 25.49 28.67
C LYS A 168 8.45 24.94 28.54
N GLU A 169 9.32 25.33 29.48
CA GLU A 169 10.67 24.77 29.59
C GLU A 169 10.65 23.35 30.18
N THR A 170 11.57 22.52 29.73
CA THR A 170 11.81 21.18 30.23
C THR A 170 13.29 20.82 30.21
N ASP A 171 13.69 19.82 30.95
CA ASP A 171 15.00 19.17 30.85
C ASP A 171 14.92 18.05 29.79
N PHE A 172 15.65 18.23 28.69
CA PHE A 172 15.65 17.24 27.62
C PHE A 172 16.41 15.98 27.99
N VAL A 173 15.73 14.84 28.02
CA VAL A 173 16.33 13.52 28.23
C VAL A 173 15.65 12.54 27.26
N TYR A 174 16.35 12.15 26.18
CA TYR A 174 15.86 11.10 25.29
C TYR A 174 16.12 9.72 25.89
N PRO A 175 15.13 8.81 25.96
CA PRO A 175 15.30 7.53 26.64
C PRO A 175 16.29 6.62 25.88
N SER A 176 17.27 6.08 26.61
CA SER A 176 18.21 5.08 26.06
C SER A 176 17.61 3.69 25.99
N GLN A 177 16.59 3.43 26.78
CA GLN A 177 15.81 2.17 26.80
C GLN A 177 14.34 2.50 26.99
N LEU A 178 13.48 1.73 26.29
CA LEU A 178 12.03 1.85 26.42
C LEU A 178 11.52 0.75 27.36
N SER A 179 10.56 1.13 28.20
CA SER A 179 9.82 0.20 29.05
C SER A 179 8.34 0.28 28.65
N LEU A 180 7.86 -0.73 27.94
CA LEU A 180 6.47 -0.86 27.51
C LEU A 180 5.88 -2.15 28.08
N PRO A 181 5.48 -2.15 29.40
CA PRO A 181 4.87 -3.32 30.00
C PRO A 181 3.61 -3.74 29.24
N GLY A 182 3.53 -5.01 28.84
CA GLY A 182 2.39 -5.51 28.06
C GLY A 182 2.49 -5.38 26.55
N TYR A 183 3.56 -4.77 26.00
CA TYR A 183 3.78 -4.74 24.56
C TYR A 183 5.06 -5.50 24.19
N HIS A 184 4.88 -6.78 23.83
CA HIS A 184 5.97 -7.71 23.51
C HIS A 184 5.66 -8.43 22.20
N PRO A 185 5.93 -7.82 21.03
CA PRO A 185 5.72 -8.48 19.74
C PRO A 185 6.53 -9.78 19.67
N GLN A 186 5.87 -10.89 19.29
CA GLN A 186 6.55 -12.15 19.08
C GLN A 186 7.27 -12.12 17.73
N ILE A 187 8.59 -12.14 17.74
CA ILE A 187 9.42 -12.12 16.53
C ILE A 187 9.76 -13.55 16.09
N GLU A 188 10.19 -14.40 17.04
CA GLU A 188 10.60 -15.76 16.73
C GLU A 188 9.40 -16.72 16.72
N PRO A 189 9.23 -17.53 15.66
CA PRO A 189 8.22 -18.58 15.63
C PRO A 189 8.58 -19.72 16.60
N THR A 190 7.57 -20.45 17.06
CA THR A 190 7.83 -21.64 17.87
C THR A 190 8.41 -22.79 17.04
N SER A 191 9.36 -23.54 17.59
CA SER A 191 9.97 -24.69 16.91
C SER A 191 8.93 -25.76 16.53
N GLN A 192 7.85 -25.91 17.32
CA GLN A 192 6.81 -26.88 17.02
C GLN A 192 6.01 -26.46 15.81
N ALA A 193 5.57 -25.19 15.72
CA ALA A 193 4.85 -24.68 14.55
C ALA A 193 5.66 -24.83 13.24
N ILE A 194 6.97 -24.59 13.29
CA ILE A 194 7.86 -24.78 12.15
C ILE A 194 7.92 -26.25 11.71
N LYS A 195 8.01 -27.21 12.66
CA LYS A 195 8.00 -28.64 12.34
C LYS A 195 6.69 -29.09 11.74
N ASP A 196 5.56 -28.65 12.31
CA ASP A 196 4.23 -29.01 11.84
C ASP A 196 3.97 -28.43 10.43
N ALA A 197 4.38 -27.19 10.18
CA ALA A 197 4.31 -26.58 8.87
C ALA A 197 5.16 -27.33 7.83
N ALA A 198 6.41 -27.68 8.16
CA ALA A 198 7.29 -28.41 7.26
C ALA A 198 6.72 -29.81 6.91
N ALA A 199 6.14 -30.50 7.89
CA ALA A 199 5.50 -31.80 7.68
C ALA A 199 4.28 -31.71 6.74
N LEU A 200 3.43 -30.67 6.89
CA LEU A 200 2.30 -30.43 5.99
C LEU A 200 2.78 -30.11 4.57
N ILE A 201 3.82 -29.30 4.42
CA ILE A 201 4.39 -28.98 3.10
C ILE A 201 4.88 -30.24 2.39
N ALA A 202 5.55 -31.15 3.10
CA ALA A 202 6.05 -32.40 2.52
C ALA A 202 4.93 -33.36 2.07
N GLN A 203 3.78 -33.33 2.73
CA GLN A 203 2.64 -34.22 2.47
C GLN A 203 1.69 -33.68 1.36
N SER A 204 1.74 -32.38 1.08
CA SER A 204 0.82 -31.73 0.13
C SER A 204 1.15 -32.07 -1.31
N SER A 205 0.14 -32.40 -2.09
CA SER A 205 0.24 -32.67 -3.54
C SER A 205 -0.17 -31.48 -4.42
N LYS A 206 -0.88 -30.50 -3.84
CA LYS A 206 -1.34 -29.27 -4.50
C LYS A 206 -1.05 -28.02 -3.64
N PRO A 207 0.18 -27.84 -3.16
CA PRO A 207 0.52 -26.67 -2.34
C PRO A 207 0.53 -25.39 -3.16
N VAL A 208 0.20 -24.26 -2.52
CA VAL A 208 0.30 -22.90 -3.09
C VAL A 208 0.84 -21.96 -2.04
N PHE A 209 1.81 -21.13 -2.41
CA PHE A 209 2.22 -19.98 -1.62
C PHE A 209 1.22 -18.83 -1.82
N TYR A 210 0.53 -18.47 -0.75
CA TYR A 210 -0.35 -17.32 -0.69
C TYR A 210 0.36 -16.18 0.04
N VAL A 211 0.97 -15.28 -0.75
CA VAL A 211 1.92 -14.26 -0.27
C VAL A 211 1.22 -12.92 -0.11
N GLY A 212 1.24 -12.40 1.11
CA GLY A 212 0.71 -11.08 1.45
C GLY A 212 1.79 -10.02 1.67
N GLY A 213 1.34 -8.77 1.91
CA GLY A 213 2.20 -7.61 2.12
C GLY A 213 3.17 -7.73 3.31
N GLY A 214 2.91 -8.65 4.24
CA GLY A 214 3.80 -8.94 5.37
C GLY A 214 5.21 -9.35 4.95
N VAL A 215 5.36 -10.00 3.79
CA VAL A 215 6.68 -10.38 3.24
C VAL A 215 7.52 -9.17 2.89
N ILE A 216 6.91 -8.13 2.28
CA ILE A 216 7.63 -6.88 1.98
C ILE A 216 7.98 -6.13 3.27
N LYS A 217 7.06 -6.10 4.24
CA LYS A 217 7.25 -5.35 5.49
C LYS A 217 8.34 -5.96 6.38
N SER A 218 8.47 -7.28 6.39
CA SER A 218 9.54 -8.01 7.08
C SER A 218 10.85 -8.09 6.28
N ASN A 219 10.91 -7.53 5.05
CA ASN A 219 12.06 -7.67 4.13
C ASN A 219 12.45 -9.14 3.87
N ALA A 220 11.47 -10.02 3.70
CA ALA A 220 11.63 -11.47 3.57
C ALA A 220 11.59 -12.01 2.13
N SER A 221 11.69 -11.14 1.11
CA SER A 221 11.58 -11.54 -0.31
C SER A 221 12.65 -12.54 -0.75
N LYS A 222 13.88 -12.42 -0.21
CA LYS A 222 14.98 -13.37 -0.50
C LYS A 222 14.72 -14.74 0.13
N GLU A 223 14.28 -14.76 1.36
CA GLU A 223 13.91 -15.97 2.09
C GLU A 223 12.71 -16.65 1.42
N LEU A 224 11.71 -15.87 0.97
CA LEU A 224 10.57 -16.38 0.19
C LEU A 224 11.05 -17.07 -1.08
N MET A 225 11.95 -16.46 -1.85
CA MET A 225 12.52 -17.05 -3.07
C MET A 225 13.14 -18.41 -2.77
N GLN A 226 13.99 -18.50 -1.75
CA GLN A 226 14.65 -19.74 -1.35
C GLN A 226 13.65 -20.84 -0.96
N LEU A 227 12.60 -20.49 -0.22
CA LEU A 227 11.58 -21.45 0.17
C LEU A 227 10.73 -21.89 -1.02
N ALA A 228 10.32 -20.94 -1.88
CA ALA A 228 9.52 -21.23 -3.06
C ALA A 228 10.23 -22.15 -4.05
N GLU A 229 11.50 -21.88 -4.34
CA GLU A 229 12.34 -22.74 -5.20
C GLU A 229 12.55 -24.13 -4.59
N LEU A 230 12.76 -24.22 -3.27
CA LEU A 230 12.91 -25.51 -2.56
C LEU A 230 11.65 -26.36 -2.67
N VAL A 231 10.48 -25.76 -2.47
CA VAL A 231 9.19 -26.48 -2.52
C VAL A 231 8.75 -26.74 -3.97
N GLY A 232 8.99 -25.81 -4.88
CA GLY A 232 8.61 -25.92 -6.29
C GLY A 232 7.12 -25.68 -6.56
N ALA A 233 6.38 -25.10 -5.61
CA ALA A 233 4.94 -24.85 -5.72
C ALA A 233 4.63 -23.50 -6.40
N PRO A 234 3.39 -23.32 -6.94
CA PRO A 234 2.93 -22.02 -7.41
C PRO A 234 3.00 -20.95 -6.34
N VAL A 235 3.39 -19.73 -6.74
CA VAL A 235 3.42 -18.52 -5.90
C VAL A 235 2.38 -17.54 -6.41
N VAL A 236 1.53 -17.07 -5.50
CA VAL A 236 0.46 -16.11 -5.77
C VAL A 236 0.66 -14.92 -4.83
N THR A 237 0.81 -13.71 -5.39
CA THR A 237 1.07 -12.50 -4.62
C THR A 237 -0.18 -11.60 -4.58
N THR A 238 -0.63 -11.25 -3.38
CA THR A 238 -1.77 -10.32 -3.24
C THR A 238 -1.43 -8.94 -3.80
N LEU A 239 -2.45 -8.10 -3.99
CA LEU A 239 -2.27 -6.69 -4.39
C LEU A 239 -1.18 -5.98 -3.58
N MET A 240 -1.13 -6.22 -2.26
CA MET A 240 -0.14 -5.61 -1.37
C MET A 240 1.23 -6.29 -1.39
N ALA A 241 1.36 -7.39 -2.11
CA ALA A 241 2.60 -8.18 -2.16
C ALA A 241 3.27 -8.17 -3.54
N LEU A 242 2.74 -7.43 -4.51
CA LEU A 242 3.35 -7.30 -5.85
C LEU A 242 4.80 -6.81 -5.71
N GLY A 243 5.72 -7.48 -6.40
CA GLY A 243 7.16 -7.27 -6.31
C GLY A 243 7.86 -7.98 -5.15
N SER A 244 7.13 -8.62 -4.21
CA SER A 244 7.75 -9.49 -3.19
C SER A 244 8.35 -10.77 -3.77
N PHE A 245 7.84 -11.18 -4.91
CA PHE A 245 8.31 -12.27 -5.75
C PHE A 245 8.28 -11.81 -7.21
N PRO A 246 9.33 -12.00 -8.01
CA PRO A 246 9.42 -11.44 -9.35
C PRO A 246 8.33 -11.99 -10.30
N ASP A 247 7.71 -11.10 -11.07
CA ASP A 247 6.71 -11.49 -12.07
C ASP A 247 7.29 -12.38 -13.18
N SER A 248 8.59 -12.24 -13.48
CA SER A 248 9.31 -13.05 -14.47
C SER A 248 9.57 -14.48 -14.01
N HIS A 249 9.43 -14.76 -12.72
CA HIS A 249 9.73 -16.09 -12.19
C HIS A 249 8.69 -17.13 -12.64
N PRO A 250 9.08 -18.34 -13.13
CA PRO A 250 8.15 -19.33 -13.67
C PRO A 250 7.11 -19.84 -12.66
N GLN A 251 7.42 -19.80 -11.36
CA GLN A 251 6.48 -20.17 -10.30
C GLN A 251 5.46 -19.06 -9.97
N HIS A 252 5.62 -17.82 -10.49
CA HIS A 252 4.66 -16.75 -10.24
C HIS A 252 3.42 -16.92 -11.12
N TYR A 253 2.25 -17.04 -10.50
CA TYR A 253 0.96 -17.23 -11.19
C TYR A 253 0.12 -15.96 -11.23
N GLY A 254 0.63 -14.85 -10.67
CA GLY A 254 0.00 -13.55 -10.68
C GLY A 254 -0.72 -13.20 -9.38
N MET A 255 -1.52 -12.15 -9.45
CA MET A 255 -2.33 -11.64 -8.35
C MET A 255 -3.66 -12.40 -8.26
N PRO A 256 -4.12 -12.82 -7.07
CA PRO A 256 -5.45 -13.38 -6.84
C PRO A 256 -6.48 -12.28 -6.55
N GLY A 257 -7.73 -12.67 -6.44
CA GLY A 257 -8.82 -11.84 -5.96
C GLY A 257 -9.74 -11.33 -7.06
N MET A 258 -10.55 -10.31 -6.76
CA MET A 258 -11.63 -9.82 -7.62
C MET A 258 -11.19 -9.61 -9.08
N HIS A 259 -10.01 -9.05 -9.29
CA HIS A 259 -9.43 -8.83 -10.62
C HIS A 259 -8.11 -9.59 -10.81
N GLY A 260 -8.01 -10.73 -10.15
CA GLY A 260 -6.86 -11.61 -10.25
C GLY A 260 -6.79 -12.38 -11.57
N THR A 261 -5.63 -12.97 -11.85
CA THR A 261 -5.49 -13.88 -12.98
C THR A 261 -6.27 -15.17 -12.73
N VAL A 262 -6.78 -15.80 -13.78
CA VAL A 262 -7.46 -17.10 -13.66
C VAL A 262 -6.54 -18.13 -13.00
N GLY A 263 -5.25 -18.12 -13.36
CA GLY A 263 -4.25 -19.01 -12.77
C GLY A 263 -4.09 -18.83 -11.26
N ALA A 264 -3.97 -17.59 -10.79
CA ALA A 264 -3.80 -17.30 -9.36
C ALA A 264 -5.07 -17.62 -8.53
N VAL A 265 -6.25 -17.23 -9.05
CA VAL A 265 -7.53 -17.50 -8.40
C VAL A 265 -7.77 -19.02 -8.28
N THR A 266 -7.53 -19.75 -9.37
CA THR A 266 -7.71 -21.22 -9.38
C THR A 266 -6.67 -21.91 -8.50
N ALA A 267 -5.41 -21.45 -8.53
CA ALA A 267 -4.36 -22.02 -7.67
C ALA A 267 -4.79 -22.01 -6.19
N LEU A 268 -5.29 -20.88 -5.69
CA LEU A 268 -5.81 -20.81 -4.32
C LEU A 268 -7.04 -21.70 -4.12
N GLN A 269 -7.99 -21.66 -5.06
CA GLN A 269 -9.29 -22.32 -4.92
C GLN A 269 -9.18 -23.85 -4.94
N LYS A 270 -8.23 -24.41 -5.69
CA LYS A 270 -8.07 -25.87 -5.90
C LYS A 270 -6.90 -26.48 -5.13
N ALA A 271 -6.20 -25.69 -4.33
CA ALA A 271 -5.11 -26.16 -3.47
C ALA A 271 -5.59 -27.20 -2.43
N ASP A 272 -4.71 -28.11 -2.04
CA ASP A 272 -4.87 -28.94 -0.83
C ASP A 272 -4.12 -28.35 0.38
N LEU A 273 -3.21 -27.36 0.12
CA LEU A 273 -2.48 -26.63 1.15
C LEU A 273 -2.25 -25.18 0.71
N LEU A 274 -2.70 -24.24 1.54
CA LEU A 274 -2.32 -22.84 1.47
C LEU A 274 -1.16 -22.56 2.42
N ILE A 275 -0.01 -22.17 1.89
CA ILE A 275 1.14 -21.70 2.66
C ILE A 275 1.00 -20.18 2.71
N THR A 276 0.26 -19.68 3.70
CA THR A 276 -0.12 -18.27 3.81
C THR A 276 0.95 -17.51 4.57
N LEU A 277 1.57 -16.54 3.91
CA LEU A 277 2.68 -15.76 4.44
C LEU A 277 2.31 -14.26 4.49
N GLY A 278 1.92 -13.76 5.65
CA GLY A 278 1.60 -12.35 5.89
C GLY A 278 0.40 -11.82 5.10
N ALA A 279 -0.61 -12.67 4.91
CA ALA A 279 -1.87 -12.33 4.24
C ALA A 279 -3.05 -12.56 5.19
N ARG A 280 -4.01 -11.65 5.19
CA ARG A 280 -5.13 -11.61 6.15
C ARG A 280 -6.43 -12.27 5.68
N PHE A 281 -6.42 -12.98 4.57
CA PHE A 281 -7.63 -13.54 3.94
C PHE A 281 -8.71 -12.47 3.72
N ASP A 282 -8.31 -11.43 2.99
CA ASP A 282 -9.16 -10.31 2.60
C ASP A 282 -10.34 -10.76 1.75
N ASP A 283 -11.51 -10.10 1.92
CA ASP A 283 -12.74 -10.44 1.18
C ASP A 283 -12.59 -10.27 -0.35
N ARG A 284 -11.71 -9.36 -0.80
CA ARG A 284 -11.41 -9.18 -2.22
C ARG A 284 -10.66 -10.36 -2.83
N VAL A 285 -9.95 -11.15 -2.00
CA VAL A 285 -9.25 -12.36 -2.42
C VAL A 285 -10.11 -13.61 -2.22
N THR A 286 -10.76 -13.72 -1.07
CA THR A 286 -11.54 -14.92 -0.74
C THR A 286 -12.87 -15.01 -1.48
N GLY A 287 -13.42 -13.86 -1.91
CA GLY A 287 -14.79 -13.82 -2.36
C GLY A 287 -15.73 -14.36 -1.28
N LYS A 288 -16.65 -15.25 -1.64
CA LYS A 288 -17.54 -15.93 -0.68
C LYS A 288 -16.74 -16.90 0.18
N LEU A 289 -16.45 -16.49 1.43
CA LEU A 289 -15.56 -17.21 2.34
C LEU A 289 -15.95 -18.69 2.56
N SER A 290 -17.25 -19.00 2.59
CA SER A 290 -17.74 -20.38 2.78
C SER A 290 -17.42 -21.34 1.63
N THR A 291 -17.04 -20.82 0.47
CA THR A 291 -16.64 -21.61 -0.70
C THR A 291 -15.14 -21.49 -1.02
N PHE A 292 -14.41 -20.66 -0.29
CA PHE A 292 -12.99 -20.40 -0.55
C PHE A 292 -12.11 -21.57 -0.12
N ALA A 293 -11.42 -22.20 -1.07
CA ALA A 293 -10.40 -23.22 -0.84
C ALA A 293 -10.83 -24.28 0.19
N VAL A 294 -12.05 -24.81 0.07
CA VAL A 294 -12.70 -25.66 1.08
C VAL A 294 -11.93 -26.96 1.37
N ASN A 295 -11.14 -27.43 0.42
CA ASN A 295 -10.35 -28.66 0.54
C ASN A 295 -8.92 -28.41 1.06
N ALA A 296 -8.51 -27.14 1.20
CA ALA A 296 -7.16 -26.81 1.61
C ALA A 296 -7.00 -26.79 3.12
N LYS A 297 -5.92 -27.40 3.62
CA LYS A 297 -5.33 -27.07 4.90
C LYS A 297 -4.61 -25.73 4.84
N VAL A 298 -4.44 -25.07 5.97
CA VAL A 298 -3.87 -23.72 6.02
C VAL A 298 -2.71 -23.67 7.03
N ILE A 299 -1.53 -23.37 6.53
CA ILE A 299 -0.45 -22.80 7.32
C ILE A 299 -0.63 -21.29 7.28
N HIS A 300 -0.85 -20.64 8.42
CA HIS A 300 -1.01 -19.20 8.50
C HIS A 300 0.12 -18.58 9.32
N ALA A 301 1.07 -17.96 8.64
CA ALA A 301 2.18 -17.26 9.25
C ALA A 301 1.96 -15.75 9.22
N ASP A 302 1.89 -15.14 10.38
CA ASP A 302 1.73 -13.68 10.54
C ASP A 302 2.39 -13.21 11.84
N ILE A 303 2.81 -11.94 11.86
CA ILE A 303 3.36 -11.31 13.07
C ILE A 303 2.25 -10.89 14.05
N ASP A 304 1.04 -10.68 13.53
CA ASP A 304 -0.12 -10.29 14.32
C ASP A 304 -0.96 -11.52 14.70
N PRO A 305 -0.92 -11.94 15.97
CA PRO A 305 -1.70 -13.10 16.42
C PRO A 305 -3.21 -12.92 16.22
N ALA A 306 -3.71 -11.68 16.13
CA ALA A 306 -5.13 -11.40 15.91
C ALA A 306 -5.59 -11.68 14.47
N GLU A 307 -4.68 -11.75 13.50
CA GLU A 307 -5.01 -12.14 12.12
C GLU A 307 -5.10 -13.66 11.93
N ILE A 308 -4.36 -14.42 12.76
CA ILE A 308 -4.32 -15.89 12.66
C ILE A 308 -5.69 -16.50 12.96
N GLY A 309 -6.25 -17.19 11.97
CA GLY A 309 -7.55 -17.85 12.12
C GLY A 309 -8.77 -16.93 12.11
N LYS A 310 -8.61 -15.64 11.94
CA LYS A 310 -9.68 -14.64 11.99
C LYS A 310 -10.77 -14.87 10.92
N ASN A 311 -10.38 -15.01 9.66
CA ASN A 311 -11.30 -15.23 8.55
C ASN A 311 -11.32 -16.68 8.08
N ARG A 312 -10.19 -17.37 8.11
CA ARG A 312 -10.05 -18.77 7.71
C ARG A 312 -9.31 -19.52 8.80
N PHE A 313 -9.85 -20.65 9.25
CA PHE A 313 -9.19 -21.53 10.24
C PHE A 313 -7.77 -21.87 9.78
N ALA A 314 -6.82 -21.82 10.70
CA ALA A 314 -5.43 -22.20 10.49
C ALA A 314 -5.17 -23.58 11.09
N ASP A 315 -4.83 -24.56 10.25
CA ASP A 315 -4.41 -25.90 10.71
C ASP A 315 -3.07 -25.83 11.43
N VAL A 316 -2.17 -24.97 10.94
CA VAL A 316 -0.89 -24.67 11.59
C VAL A 316 -0.74 -23.16 11.74
N PRO A 317 -1.03 -22.60 12.93
CA PRO A 317 -0.76 -21.20 13.23
C PRO A 317 0.73 -20.98 13.48
N VAL A 318 1.32 -19.95 12.83
CA VAL A 318 2.73 -19.59 13.02
C VAL A 318 2.82 -18.10 13.31
N VAL A 319 2.87 -17.75 14.61
CA VAL A 319 3.06 -16.35 15.01
C VAL A 319 4.55 -16.02 15.02
N GLY A 320 4.95 -14.99 14.28
CA GLY A 320 6.33 -14.53 14.20
C GLY A 320 6.61 -13.62 13.00
N ASP A 321 7.75 -12.95 13.02
CA ASP A 321 8.25 -12.20 11.87
C ASP A 321 8.52 -13.14 10.69
N LEU A 322 8.11 -12.75 9.49
CA LEU A 322 8.20 -13.64 8.32
C LEU A 322 9.63 -13.93 7.88
N LYS A 323 10.56 -12.99 8.06
CA LYS A 323 11.95 -13.25 7.73
C LYS A 323 12.53 -14.39 8.61
N HIS A 324 12.26 -14.34 9.91
CA HIS A 324 12.65 -15.38 10.85
C HIS A 324 11.89 -16.69 10.61
N THR A 325 10.58 -16.58 10.35
CA THR A 325 9.72 -17.74 10.08
C THR A 325 10.16 -18.48 8.82
N ILE A 326 10.36 -17.79 7.70
CA ILE A 326 10.75 -18.43 6.44
C ILE A 326 12.18 -18.99 6.54
N ALA A 327 13.10 -18.24 7.17
CA ALA A 327 14.46 -18.72 7.41
C ALA A 327 14.49 -20.01 8.23
N ALA A 328 13.59 -20.17 9.21
CA ALA A 328 13.44 -21.41 10.00
C ALA A 328 12.76 -22.54 9.20
N LEU A 329 11.80 -22.21 8.31
CA LEU A 329 11.11 -23.20 7.47
C LEU A 329 12.05 -23.88 6.45
N VAL A 330 12.98 -23.15 5.84
CA VAL A 330 13.86 -23.71 4.81
C VAL A 330 14.60 -24.97 5.27
N PRO A 331 15.36 -24.98 6.37
CA PRO A 331 16.03 -26.21 6.83
C PRO A 331 15.04 -27.29 7.30
N ALA A 332 13.91 -26.91 7.90
CA ALA A 332 12.90 -27.86 8.35
C ALA A 332 12.25 -28.61 7.17
N VAL A 333 11.89 -27.91 6.10
CA VAL A 333 11.34 -28.50 4.87
C VAL A 333 12.37 -29.39 4.18
N LYS A 334 13.64 -28.99 4.11
CA LYS A 334 14.72 -29.86 3.60
C LYS A 334 14.81 -31.18 4.36
N ALA A 335 14.70 -31.12 5.68
CA ALA A 335 14.75 -32.32 6.55
C ALA A 335 13.54 -33.24 6.32
N GLU A 336 12.33 -32.69 6.12
CA GLU A 336 11.14 -33.48 5.79
C GLU A 336 11.24 -34.08 4.39
N PHE A 337 11.69 -33.33 3.39
CA PHE A 337 11.88 -33.83 2.01
C PHE A 337 12.90 -34.98 1.93
N ALA A 338 13.89 -35.02 2.80
CA ALA A 338 14.83 -36.14 2.90
C ALA A 338 14.14 -37.46 3.32
N LYS A 339 12.98 -37.40 3.99
CA LYS A 339 12.16 -38.56 4.37
C LYS A 339 11.20 -38.97 3.25
N GLY A 340 10.94 -38.10 2.30
CA GLY A 340 10.00 -38.22 1.19
C GLY A 340 9.12 -37.01 1.04
N ARG A 341 8.61 -36.76 -0.16
CA ARG A 341 7.64 -35.71 -0.46
C ARG A 341 6.62 -36.18 -1.49
N ALA A 342 5.47 -35.51 -1.51
CA ALA A 342 4.47 -35.73 -2.55
C ALA A 342 4.99 -35.31 -3.94
N ASP A 343 4.48 -35.97 -4.99
CA ASP A 343 4.76 -35.56 -6.37
C ASP A 343 3.87 -34.37 -6.78
N LEU A 344 4.51 -33.26 -7.16
CA LEU A 344 3.81 -32.05 -7.61
C LEU A 344 3.62 -31.98 -9.13
N ALA A 345 4.19 -32.91 -9.90
CA ALA A 345 4.18 -32.82 -11.36
C ALA A 345 2.76 -32.77 -11.98
N PRO A 346 1.76 -33.55 -11.51
CA PRO A 346 0.40 -33.45 -12.03
C PRO A 346 -0.23 -32.07 -11.74
N TRP A 347 -0.02 -31.55 -10.53
CA TRP A 347 -0.52 -30.23 -10.13
C TRP A 347 0.07 -29.12 -11.00
N LEU A 348 1.38 -29.10 -11.15
CA LEU A 348 2.08 -28.09 -11.95
C LEU A 348 1.67 -28.17 -13.45
N ALA A 349 1.49 -29.37 -13.98
CA ALA A 349 1.01 -29.57 -15.35
C ALA A 349 -0.39 -28.96 -15.55
N SER A 350 -1.32 -29.22 -14.62
CA SER A 350 -2.67 -28.63 -14.64
C SER A 350 -2.63 -27.12 -14.56
N MET A 351 -1.85 -26.56 -13.64
CA MET A 351 -1.74 -25.12 -13.46
C MET A 351 -1.08 -24.41 -14.66
N ASN A 352 -0.06 -25.04 -15.27
CA ASN A 352 0.58 -24.50 -16.47
C ASN A 352 -0.37 -24.54 -17.69
N LYS A 353 -1.14 -25.62 -17.84
CA LYS A 353 -2.18 -25.72 -18.87
C LYS A 353 -3.21 -24.61 -18.71
N LEU A 354 -3.70 -24.39 -17.48
CA LEU A 354 -4.68 -23.35 -17.16
C LEU A 354 -4.15 -21.94 -17.51
N ARG A 355 -2.92 -21.62 -17.07
CA ARG A 355 -2.27 -20.33 -17.37
C ARG A 355 -2.09 -20.11 -18.88
N ALA A 356 -1.80 -21.15 -19.64
CA ALA A 356 -1.67 -21.06 -21.09
C ALA A 356 -3.04 -20.91 -21.79
N THR A 357 -4.10 -21.50 -21.22
CA THR A 357 -5.47 -21.42 -21.78
C THR A 357 -6.11 -20.05 -21.52
N TYR A 358 -5.84 -19.44 -20.35
CA TYR A 358 -6.43 -18.18 -19.94
C TYR A 358 -5.34 -17.13 -19.60
N PRO A 359 -4.54 -16.71 -20.58
CA PRO A 359 -3.54 -15.68 -20.35
C PRO A 359 -4.21 -14.35 -20.01
N LEU A 360 -3.54 -13.56 -19.14
CA LEU A 360 -3.97 -12.19 -18.92
C LEU A 360 -3.75 -11.37 -20.20
N GLY A 361 -4.77 -10.63 -20.62
CA GLY A 361 -4.74 -9.83 -21.83
C GLY A 361 -5.89 -8.83 -21.89
N TYR A 362 -5.94 -8.08 -22.99
CA TYR A 362 -6.99 -7.10 -23.26
C TYR A 362 -7.21 -6.97 -24.77
N ASP A 363 -8.41 -6.53 -25.14
CA ASP A 363 -8.75 -6.27 -26.54
C ASP A 363 -8.40 -4.82 -26.92
N THR A 364 -7.89 -4.64 -28.12
CA THR A 364 -7.71 -3.29 -28.70
C THR A 364 -9.09 -2.72 -29.07
N PRO A 365 -9.40 -1.47 -28.68
CA PRO A 365 -10.66 -0.82 -29.08
C PRO A 365 -10.83 -0.78 -30.61
N LYS A 366 -12.01 -1.18 -31.08
CA LYS A 366 -12.28 -1.31 -32.53
C LYS A 366 -12.37 0.03 -33.28
N ASP A 367 -12.63 1.10 -32.54
CA ASP A 367 -12.70 2.48 -33.06
C ASP A 367 -11.34 3.17 -33.17
N GLY A 368 -10.25 2.46 -32.79
CA GLY A 368 -8.89 2.99 -32.79
C GLY A 368 -8.56 3.89 -31.59
N SER A 369 -9.46 4.03 -30.63
CA SER A 369 -9.19 4.79 -29.41
C SER A 369 -8.12 4.13 -28.54
N LEU A 370 -7.50 4.89 -27.64
CA LEU A 370 -6.39 4.46 -26.82
C LEU A 370 -6.84 3.48 -25.70
N SER A 371 -6.26 2.29 -25.66
CA SER A 371 -6.52 1.33 -24.58
C SER A 371 -5.82 1.77 -23.29
N PRO A 372 -6.51 1.83 -22.13
CA PRO A 372 -5.88 2.13 -20.85
C PRO A 372 -4.84 1.08 -20.43
N GLN A 373 -5.10 -0.20 -20.74
CA GLN A 373 -4.18 -1.29 -20.44
C GLN A 373 -2.87 -1.15 -21.24
N TYR A 374 -2.98 -0.78 -22.52
CA TYR A 374 -1.82 -0.52 -23.38
C TYR A 374 -0.95 0.60 -22.84
N VAL A 375 -1.54 1.73 -22.44
CA VAL A 375 -0.80 2.84 -21.82
C VAL A 375 0.02 2.36 -20.62
N ILE A 376 -0.61 1.65 -19.70
CA ILE A 376 0.04 1.17 -18.47
C ILE A 376 1.14 0.16 -18.76
N GLU A 377 0.89 -0.78 -19.67
CA GLU A 377 1.91 -1.73 -20.14
C GLU A 377 3.12 -1.02 -20.75
N ARG A 378 2.87 0.04 -21.58
CA ARG A 378 3.96 0.82 -22.19
C ARG A 378 4.73 1.65 -21.15
N ILE A 379 4.05 2.22 -20.14
CA ILE A 379 4.73 2.90 -19.03
C ILE A 379 5.70 1.93 -18.34
N SER A 380 5.24 0.73 -18.02
CA SER A 380 6.08 -0.31 -17.41
C SER A 380 7.28 -0.69 -18.29
N ALA A 381 7.03 -0.99 -19.56
CA ALA A 381 8.07 -1.45 -20.49
C ALA A 381 9.14 -0.39 -20.78
N LEU A 382 8.77 0.89 -20.82
CA LEU A 382 9.68 1.99 -21.16
C LEU A 382 10.37 2.62 -19.94
N THR A 383 9.82 2.41 -18.74
CA THR A 383 10.43 2.92 -17.50
C THR A 383 11.25 1.86 -16.78
N GLY A 384 10.82 0.61 -16.85
CA GLY A 384 11.56 -0.55 -16.33
C GLY A 384 11.25 -0.92 -14.87
N PRO A 385 11.81 -2.04 -14.40
CA PRO A 385 11.45 -2.68 -13.14
C PRO A 385 12.02 -1.98 -11.90
N GLU A 386 12.93 -1.03 -12.08
CA GLU A 386 13.53 -0.26 -10.98
C GLU A 386 12.70 0.96 -10.59
N ALA A 387 11.73 1.34 -11.42
CA ALA A 387 10.84 2.46 -11.15
C ALA A 387 9.84 2.13 -10.04
N ILE A 388 9.32 3.17 -9.42
CA ILE A 388 8.26 3.07 -8.41
C ILE A 388 6.94 3.49 -9.07
N TYR A 389 5.95 2.61 -8.95
CA TYR A 389 4.61 2.83 -9.46
C TYR A 389 3.65 3.00 -8.30
N VAL A 390 2.96 4.13 -8.27
CA VAL A 390 2.01 4.49 -7.22
C VAL A 390 0.64 4.65 -7.85
N ALA A 391 -0.34 3.88 -7.44
CA ALA A 391 -1.68 3.99 -8.01
C ALA A 391 -2.69 4.63 -7.07
N GLY A 392 -3.58 5.44 -7.64
CA GLY A 392 -4.84 5.81 -7.03
C GLY A 392 -5.82 4.62 -7.03
N VAL A 393 -7.08 4.85 -6.69
CA VAL A 393 -8.06 3.78 -6.53
C VAL A 393 -9.12 3.82 -7.62
N GLY A 394 -9.27 2.71 -8.35
CA GLY A 394 -10.22 2.56 -9.43
C GLY A 394 -9.77 1.52 -10.47
N GLN A 395 -10.30 1.62 -11.70
CA GLN A 395 -9.90 0.72 -12.79
C GLN A 395 -8.39 0.82 -13.09
N HIS A 396 -7.84 2.02 -13.09
CA HIS A 396 -6.40 2.27 -13.30
C HIS A 396 -5.51 1.56 -12.28
N GLN A 397 -5.93 1.44 -11.02
CA GLN A 397 -5.24 0.66 -10.00
C GLN A 397 -5.17 -0.83 -10.38
N MET A 398 -6.31 -1.38 -10.79
CA MET A 398 -6.38 -2.80 -11.15
C MET A 398 -5.59 -3.08 -12.44
N TRP A 399 -5.68 -2.22 -13.44
CA TRP A 399 -4.85 -2.34 -14.65
C TRP A 399 -3.35 -2.19 -14.35
N ALA A 400 -2.97 -1.27 -13.44
CA ALA A 400 -1.58 -1.17 -13.00
C ALA A 400 -1.11 -2.46 -12.28
N ALA A 401 -1.96 -3.03 -11.41
CA ALA A 401 -1.65 -4.28 -10.75
C ALA A 401 -1.54 -5.48 -11.71
N GLN A 402 -2.24 -5.44 -12.87
CA GLN A 402 -2.26 -6.50 -13.86
C GLN A 402 -1.15 -6.37 -14.92
N PHE A 403 -0.85 -5.16 -15.38
CA PHE A 403 -0.03 -4.93 -16.59
C PHE A 403 1.33 -4.28 -16.35
N VAL A 404 1.59 -3.73 -15.16
CA VAL A 404 2.96 -3.37 -14.76
C VAL A 404 3.72 -4.63 -14.36
N LYS A 405 5.01 -4.72 -14.71
CA LYS A 405 5.88 -5.83 -14.32
C LYS A 405 6.65 -5.48 -13.06
N TYR A 406 6.38 -6.23 -11.98
CA TYR A 406 6.99 -6.03 -10.67
C TYR A 406 8.06 -7.09 -10.41
N GLU A 407 9.32 -6.67 -10.49
CA GLU A 407 10.49 -7.55 -10.27
C GLU A 407 11.12 -7.34 -8.89
N ASN A 408 10.87 -6.19 -8.26
CA ASN A 408 11.52 -5.79 -7.03
C ASN A 408 10.50 -5.40 -5.94
N PRO A 409 10.77 -5.71 -4.66
CA PRO A 409 9.93 -5.25 -3.55
C PRO A 409 10.00 -3.72 -3.43
N ARG A 410 8.93 -3.12 -2.86
CA ARG A 410 8.79 -1.68 -2.61
C ARG A 410 8.73 -0.79 -3.87
N THR A 411 8.44 -1.39 -5.03
CA THR A 411 8.23 -0.66 -6.29
C THR A 411 6.76 -0.45 -6.62
N TRP A 412 5.85 -1.02 -5.84
CA TRP A 412 4.40 -0.86 -5.96
C TRP A 412 3.79 -0.27 -4.69
N LEU A 413 3.10 0.86 -4.82
CA LEU A 413 2.41 1.54 -3.73
C LEU A 413 0.95 1.80 -4.13
N ASN A 414 0.05 1.51 -3.22
CA ASN A 414 -1.38 1.78 -3.41
C ASN A 414 -2.11 1.78 -2.06
N SER A 415 -3.35 2.26 -2.04
CA SER A 415 -4.26 2.12 -0.93
C SER A 415 -5.08 0.84 -1.15
N GLY A 416 -4.58 -0.30 -0.65
CA GLY A 416 -5.19 -1.60 -0.90
C GLY A 416 -6.29 -1.97 0.08
N GLY A 417 -6.17 -1.58 1.33
CA GLY A 417 -7.11 -1.92 2.39
C GLY A 417 -8.27 -0.95 2.53
N LEU A 418 -7.99 0.34 2.58
CA LEU A 418 -9.03 1.38 2.69
C LEU A 418 -9.62 1.78 1.33
N GLY A 419 -8.83 1.75 0.28
CA GLY A 419 -9.28 2.11 -1.06
C GLY A 419 -9.46 3.62 -1.24
N THR A 420 -8.47 4.40 -0.83
CA THR A 420 -8.53 5.86 -0.80
C THR A 420 -8.30 6.46 -2.18
N MET A 421 -9.33 7.01 -2.80
CA MET A 421 -9.17 7.88 -3.97
C MET A 421 -8.40 9.15 -3.58
N GLY A 422 -7.48 9.61 -4.47
CA GLY A 422 -6.58 10.73 -4.17
C GLY A 422 -5.26 10.33 -3.50
N TYR A 423 -5.00 9.04 -3.36
CA TYR A 423 -3.75 8.53 -2.76
C TYR A 423 -2.52 8.79 -3.64
N ALA A 424 -2.62 8.66 -4.97
CA ALA A 424 -1.47 8.52 -5.87
C ALA A 424 -0.50 9.71 -5.84
N VAL A 425 -0.98 10.94 -6.06
CA VAL A 425 -0.11 12.12 -6.20
C VAL A 425 0.70 12.39 -4.93
N PRO A 426 0.10 12.53 -3.73
CA PRO A 426 0.86 12.77 -2.52
C PRO A 426 1.74 11.59 -2.11
N ALA A 427 1.29 10.34 -2.30
CA ALA A 427 2.12 9.18 -2.01
C ALA A 427 3.33 9.08 -2.96
N ALA A 428 3.16 9.41 -4.25
CA ALA A 428 4.26 9.51 -5.20
C ALA A 428 5.26 10.61 -4.82
N MET A 429 4.77 11.77 -4.33
CA MET A 429 5.61 12.82 -3.77
C MET A 429 6.48 12.27 -2.64
N GLY A 430 5.87 11.59 -1.66
CA GLY A 430 6.59 10.98 -0.55
C GLY A 430 7.57 9.88 -0.99
N ALA A 431 7.16 9.04 -1.94
CA ALA A 431 8.01 8.01 -2.52
C ALA A 431 9.24 8.59 -3.23
N LYS A 432 9.06 9.67 -4.01
CA LYS A 432 10.18 10.36 -4.69
C LYS A 432 11.15 11.00 -3.71
N VAL A 433 10.64 11.53 -2.60
CA VAL A 433 11.47 12.07 -1.52
C VAL A 433 12.28 10.97 -0.83
N GLY A 434 11.67 9.80 -0.59
CA GLY A 434 12.33 8.65 0.03
C GLY A 434 13.27 7.88 -0.90
N ALA A 435 13.09 8.00 -2.23
CA ALA A 435 13.90 7.35 -3.24
C ALA A 435 14.24 8.32 -4.39
N PRO A 436 15.10 9.33 -4.13
CA PRO A 436 15.33 10.44 -5.05
C PRO A 436 15.93 10.02 -6.39
N ASP A 437 16.65 8.91 -6.44
CA ASP A 437 17.30 8.42 -7.66
C ASP A 437 16.37 7.57 -8.55
N LYS A 438 15.18 7.21 -8.05
CA LYS A 438 14.22 6.39 -8.80
C LYS A 438 13.26 7.26 -9.61
N ILE A 439 12.84 6.78 -10.78
CA ILE A 439 11.68 7.34 -11.47
C ILE A 439 10.42 6.90 -10.70
N VAL A 440 9.52 7.84 -10.44
CA VAL A 440 8.25 7.58 -9.74
C VAL A 440 7.09 7.99 -10.64
N TRP A 441 6.25 7.03 -10.99
CA TRP A 441 5.00 7.24 -11.71
C TRP A 441 3.81 7.14 -10.75
N ALA A 442 3.00 8.19 -10.69
CA ALA A 442 1.65 8.14 -10.16
C ALA A 442 0.69 7.74 -11.28
N ILE A 443 0.07 6.57 -11.20
CA ILE A 443 -0.95 6.11 -12.15
C ILE A 443 -2.30 6.40 -11.52
N ASP A 444 -3.01 7.40 -12.05
CA ASP A 444 -4.23 7.91 -11.45
C ASP A 444 -5.39 7.95 -12.46
N GLY A 445 -6.62 7.96 -11.99
CA GLY A 445 -7.78 8.25 -12.80
C GLY A 445 -8.13 9.74 -12.76
N ASP A 446 -8.83 10.24 -13.76
CA ASP A 446 -9.29 11.63 -13.82
C ASP A 446 -10.10 12.07 -12.60
N GLY A 447 -10.98 11.21 -12.08
CA GLY A 447 -11.73 11.47 -10.85
C GLY A 447 -10.87 11.42 -9.58
N CYS A 448 -9.95 10.49 -9.51
CA CYS A 448 -9.06 10.28 -8.36
C CYS A 448 -8.03 11.42 -8.25
N PHE A 449 -7.41 11.79 -9.37
CA PHE A 449 -6.46 12.90 -9.49
C PHE A 449 -7.02 14.24 -9.00
N GLN A 450 -8.28 14.53 -9.28
CA GLN A 450 -8.92 15.78 -8.87
C GLN A 450 -9.03 15.95 -7.35
N MET A 451 -8.88 14.90 -6.55
CA MET A 451 -9.02 14.99 -5.09
C MET A 451 -7.77 15.55 -4.39
N THR A 452 -6.58 15.41 -4.99
CA THR A 452 -5.30 15.78 -4.33
C THR A 452 -4.28 16.43 -5.27
N ASN A 453 -4.71 16.86 -6.46
CA ASN A 453 -3.82 17.47 -7.46
C ASN A 453 -3.11 18.75 -6.96
N GLN A 454 -3.60 19.41 -5.92
CA GLN A 454 -2.95 20.58 -5.32
C GLN A 454 -1.52 20.29 -4.85
N GLU A 455 -1.18 19.04 -4.56
CA GLU A 455 0.19 18.67 -4.16
C GLU A 455 1.20 18.74 -5.33
N LEU A 456 0.74 18.92 -6.56
CA LEU A 456 1.62 19.25 -7.69
C LEU A 456 2.38 20.56 -7.46
N VAL A 457 1.73 21.56 -6.87
CA VAL A 457 2.40 22.82 -6.49
C VAL A 457 3.51 22.54 -5.44
N THR A 458 3.23 21.65 -4.49
CA THR A 458 4.23 21.19 -3.51
C THR A 458 5.43 20.53 -4.21
N CYS A 459 5.16 19.66 -5.16
CA CYS A 459 6.20 18.99 -5.94
C CYS A 459 7.03 19.98 -6.77
N ALA A 460 6.38 20.91 -7.47
CA ALA A 460 7.05 21.91 -8.28
C ALA A 460 7.97 22.82 -7.45
N LEU A 461 7.47 23.33 -6.32
CA LEU A 461 8.25 24.24 -5.45
C LEU A 461 9.42 23.55 -4.74
N ASN A 462 9.36 22.24 -4.53
CA ASN A 462 10.38 21.48 -3.82
C ASN A 462 11.29 20.66 -4.75
N ASN A 463 11.17 20.82 -6.08
CA ASN A 463 11.90 20.05 -7.09
C ASN A 463 11.76 18.54 -6.86
N ILE A 464 10.51 18.07 -6.75
CA ILE A 464 10.16 16.65 -6.58
C ILE A 464 9.57 16.15 -7.92
N PRO A 465 10.40 15.65 -8.84
CA PRO A 465 10.02 15.36 -10.22
C PRO A 465 9.28 14.02 -10.36
N ILE A 466 8.05 13.95 -9.85
CA ILE A 466 7.16 12.82 -10.11
C ILE A 466 6.60 12.88 -11.53
N LYS A 467 6.18 11.72 -12.05
CA LYS A 467 5.41 11.60 -13.30
C LYS A 467 3.99 11.19 -12.94
N VAL A 468 3.00 11.86 -13.48
CA VAL A 468 1.59 11.54 -13.27
C VAL A 468 0.99 11.10 -14.59
N ALA A 469 0.49 9.87 -14.66
CA ALA A 469 -0.33 9.39 -15.76
C ALA A 469 -1.80 9.46 -15.35
N ILE A 470 -2.55 10.39 -15.94
CA ILE A 470 -3.99 10.44 -15.78
C ILE A 470 -4.60 9.49 -16.82
N ILE A 471 -5.13 8.36 -16.37
CA ILE A 471 -5.88 7.41 -17.20
C ILE A 471 -7.31 7.96 -17.31
N ASN A 472 -7.47 8.89 -18.25
CA ASN A 472 -8.66 9.72 -18.38
C ASN A 472 -9.70 9.04 -19.27
N ASN A 473 -10.69 8.41 -18.63
CA ASN A 473 -11.86 7.83 -19.29
C ASN A 473 -13.14 8.65 -19.05
N GLU A 474 -13.03 9.86 -18.52
CA GLU A 474 -14.11 10.79 -18.23
C GLU A 474 -15.21 10.17 -17.34
N SER A 475 -14.80 9.29 -16.41
CA SER A 475 -15.76 8.54 -15.61
C SER A 475 -15.17 8.05 -14.29
N LEU A 476 -16.02 7.89 -13.26
CA LEU A 476 -15.73 7.04 -12.11
C LEU A 476 -15.80 5.57 -12.56
N GLY A 477 -14.78 5.15 -13.32
CA GLY A 477 -14.83 3.98 -14.17
C GLY A 477 -15.15 2.66 -13.47
N MET A 478 -14.62 2.41 -12.26
CA MET A 478 -14.92 1.19 -11.52
C MET A 478 -16.40 1.14 -11.09
N VAL A 479 -16.94 2.25 -10.59
CA VAL A 479 -18.37 2.34 -10.20
C VAL A 479 -19.26 2.20 -11.43
N ARG A 480 -18.87 2.85 -12.55
CA ARG A 480 -19.56 2.72 -13.83
C ARG A 480 -19.56 1.27 -14.35
N GLN A 481 -18.45 0.55 -14.22
CA GLN A 481 -18.37 -0.87 -14.57
C GLN A 481 -19.38 -1.70 -13.77
N TRP A 482 -19.51 -1.45 -12.46
CA TRP A 482 -20.49 -2.14 -11.62
C TRP A 482 -21.92 -1.76 -11.99
N GLN A 483 -22.19 -0.50 -12.33
CA GLN A 483 -23.50 -0.09 -12.84
C GLN A 483 -23.84 -0.79 -14.16
N THR A 484 -22.85 -0.99 -15.03
CA THR A 484 -23.03 -1.76 -16.28
C THR A 484 -23.38 -3.22 -15.98
N LEU A 485 -22.66 -3.86 -15.04
CA LEU A 485 -22.76 -5.29 -14.82
C LEU A 485 -23.91 -5.69 -13.90
N PHE A 486 -24.26 -4.84 -12.91
CA PHE A 486 -25.17 -5.21 -11.83
C PHE A 486 -26.43 -4.34 -11.74
N TYR A 487 -26.49 -3.23 -12.46
CA TYR A 487 -27.60 -2.27 -12.42
C TYR A 487 -28.12 -1.91 -13.80
N GLU A 488 -28.03 -2.83 -14.76
CA GLU A 488 -28.61 -2.70 -16.12
C GLU A 488 -28.17 -1.42 -16.87
N GLY A 489 -26.94 -0.94 -16.59
CA GLY A 489 -26.43 0.29 -17.19
C GLY A 489 -27.12 1.57 -16.71
N ARG A 490 -27.79 1.54 -15.55
CA ARG A 490 -28.38 2.74 -14.94
C ARG A 490 -27.29 3.61 -14.32
N TYR A 491 -26.62 4.40 -15.17
CA TYR A 491 -25.49 5.25 -14.77
C TYR A 491 -25.98 6.46 -13.96
N SER A 492 -25.72 6.43 -12.65
CA SER A 492 -26.04 7.54 -11.76
C SER A 492 -24.76 8.16 -11.22
N ASN A 493 -24.53 9.43 -11.56
CA ASN A 493 -23.44 10.28 -11.03
C ASN A 493 -22.02 9.68 -11.20
N THR A 494 -21.77 8.94 -12.28
CA THR A 494 -20.45 8.38 -12.60
C THR A 494 -19.83 9.00 -13.85
N ASN A 495 -20.54 9.89 -14.54
CA ASN A 495 -20.04 10.59 -15.70
C ASN A 495 -19.30 11.87 -15.30
N LEU A 496 -18.03 11.99 -15.71
CA LEU A 496 -17.19 13.17 -15.52
C LEU A 496 -16.95 13.92 -16.84
N GLU A 497 -17.58 13.47 -17.92
CA GLU A 497 -17.43 14.06 -19.26
C GLU A 497 -17.79 15.55 -19.25
N SER A 498 -16.88 16.35 -19.80
CA SER A 498 -17.11 17.77 -20.02
C SER A 498 -16.37 18.23 -21.28
N LYS A 499 -17.05 19.05 -22.09
CA LYS A 499 -16.44 19.63 -23.31
C LYS A 499 -15.40 20.72 -23.02
N ARG A 500 -15.30 21.20 -21.79
CA ARG A 500 -14.50 22.39 -21.44
C ARG A 500 -13.53 22.19 -20.28
N ILE A 501 -13.91 21.40 -19.28
CA ILE A 501 -13.18 21.25 -18.02
C ILE A 501 -13.31 19.81 -17.47
N PRO A 502 -12.29 19.33 -16.70
CA PRO A 502 -11.00 19.98 -16.51
C PRO A 502 -10.10 19.84 -17.75
N ASP A 503 -9.27 20.84 -17.99
CA ASP A 503 -8.13 20.76 -18.91
C ASP A 503 -6.88 20.47 -18.06
N PHE A 504 -6.47 19.21 -18.00
CA PHE A 504 -5.40 18.77 -17.13
C PHE A 504 -4.02 19.29 -17.56
N VAL A 505 -3.81 19.57 -18.83
CA VAL A 505 -2.56 20.15 -19.34
C VAL A 505 -2.40 21.59 -18.85
N ARG A 506 -3.45 22.40 -18.99
CA ARG A 506 -3.43 23.78 -18.46
C ARG A 506 -3.37 23.82 -16.95
N LEU A 507 -4.01 22.87 -16.27
CA LEU A 507 -3.93 22.75 -14.82
C LEU A 507 -2.49 22.45 -14.37
N ALA A 508 -1.81 21.51 -15.04
CA ALA A 508 -0.42 21.19 -14.77
C ALA A 508 0.50 22.40 -14.97
N ASP A 509 0.36 23.10 -16.08
CA ASP A 509 1.11 24.32 -16.38
C ASP A 509 0.89 25.41 -15.31
N ALA A 510 -0.37 25.66 -14.94
CA ALA A 510 -0.72 26.61 -13.87
C ALA A 510 -0.14 26.26 -12.51
N MET A 511 0.16 24.98 -12.25
CA MET A 511 0.79 24.47 -11.02
C MET A 511 2.31 24.36 -11.11
N GLY A 512 2.94 24.82 -12.21
CA GLY A 512 4.39 24.79 -12.41
C GLY A 512 4.92 23.40 -12.80
N CYS A 513 4.10 22.60 -13.46
CA CYS A 513 4.44 21.26 -13.97
C CYS A 513 4.45 21.27 -15.50
N VAL A 514 5.11 20.28 -16.11
CA VAL A 514 4.97 20.05 -17.56
C VAL A 514 3.69 19.28 -17.82
N GLY A 515 2.80 19.85 -18.63
CA GLY A 515 1.58 19.21 -19.10
C GLY A 515 1.76 18.58 -20.48
N LEU A 516 1.42 17.31 -20.64
CA LEU A 516 1.43 16.56 -21.90
C LEU A 516 0.06 15.92 -22.11
N THR A 517 -0.29 15.63 -23.37
CA THR A 517 -1.52 14.89 -23.71
C THR A 517 -1.21 13.78 -24.70
N CYS A 518 -1.96 12.69 -24.62
CA CYS A 518 -1.89 11.56 -25.53
C CYS A 518 -3.28 10.97 -25.75
N ASP A 519 -3.74 10.92 -26.98
CA ASP A 519 -5.06 10.36 -27.38
C ASP A 519 -4.96 9.30 -28.48
N ARG A 520 -3.74 9.01 -28.97
CA ARG A 520 -3.51 8.04 -30.05
C ARG A 520 -2.48 6.98 -29.64
N PRO A 521 -2.71 5.72 -30.00
CA PRO A 521 -1.79 4.61 -29.65
C PRO A 521 -0.35 4.81 -30.16
N GLU A 522 -0.18 5.38 -31.35
CA GLU A 522 1.12 5.61 -31.98
C GLU A 522 2.00 6.65 -31.27
N ASP A 523 1.41 7.54 -30.48
CA ASP A 523 2.12 8.61 -29.78
C ASP A 523 2.56 8.18 -28.35
N VAL A 524 2.02 7.10 -27.80
CA VAL A 524 2.21 6.66 -26.41
C VAL A 524 3.69 6.55 -26.06
N ASP A 525 4.47 5.84 -26.87
CA ASP A 525 5.88 5.60 -26.60
C ASP A 525 6.71 6.89 -26.59
N ALA A 526 6.42 7.79 -27.51
CA ALA A 526 7.14 9.08 -27.61
C ALA A 526 6.85 9.95 -26.38
N ILE A 527 5.59 10.03 -25.97
CA ILE A 527 5.15 10.83 -24.81
C ILE A 527 5.71 10.27 -23.50
N ILE A 528 5.71 8.95 -23.31
CA ILE A 528 6.31 8.33 -22.12
C ILE A 528 7.82 8.57 -22.06
N LYS A 529 8.54 8.43 -23.18
CA LYS A 529 9.98 8.72 -23.25
C LYS A 529 10.26 10.19 -22.94
N GLN A 530 9.45 11.11 -23.46
CA GLN A 530 9.53 12.54 -23.15
C GLN A 530 9.32 12.77 -21.65
N ALA A 531 8.27 12.23 -21.05
CA ALA A 531 8.00 12.35 -19.62
C ALA A 531 9.16 11.79 -18.76
N ASN A 532 9.70 10.63 -19.13
CA ASN A 532 10.83 10.00 -18.43
C ASN A 532 12.13 10.82 -18.52
N SER A 533 12.32 11.60 -19.57
CA SER A 533 13.52 12.44 -19.76
C SER A 533 13.53 13.72 -18.91
N ILE A 534 12.37 14.18 -18.43
CA ILE A 534 12.24 15.39 -17.61
C ILE A 534 12.42 15.02 -16.13
N ASN A 535 13.56 15.36 -15.52
CA ASN A 535 13.91 14.94 -14.16
C ASN A 535 14.16 16.10 -13.17
N ASP A 536 13.82 17.31 -13.56
CA ASP A 536 13.98 18.54 -12.77
C ASP A 536 12.64 19.14 -12.32
N GLN A 537 11.52 18.68 -12.87
CA GLN A 537 10.18 19.16 -12.51
C GLN A 537 9.12 18.05 -12.66
N PRO A 538 7.95 18.19 -12.02
CA PRO A 538 6.86 17.24 -12.19
C PRO A 538 6.29 17.27 -13.61
N VAL A 539 5.83 16.11 -14.08
CA VAL A 539 5.19 15.95 -15.39
C VAL A 539 3.80 15.34 -15.20
N VAL A 540 2.81 15.89 -15.84
CA VAL A 540 1.44 15.35 -15.91
C VAL A 540 1.12 15.00 -17.35
N VAL A 541 0.72 13.76 -17.59
CA VAL A 541 0.29 13.30 -18.92
C VAL A 541 -1.19 12.93 -18.86
N ASP A 542 -2.02 13.64 -19.63
CA ASP A 542 -3.43 13.32 -19.84
C ASP A 542 -3.56 12.27 -20.95
N PHE A 543 -3.67 11.00 -20.58
CA PHE A 543 -3.95 9.89 -21.50
C PHE A 543 -5.45 9.73 -21.66
N ARG A 544 -6.00 10.19 -22.77
CA ARG A 544 -7.42 10.08 -23.11
C ARG A 544 -7.72 8.71 -23.65
N VAL A 545 -8.28 7.87 -22.80
CA VAL A 545 -8.45 6.44 -23.07
C VAL A 545 -9.89 6.06 -23.40
N PHE A 546 -10.06 4.87 -23.96
CA PHE A 546 -11.37 4.30 -24.26
C PHE A 546 -12.23 4.20 -22.99
N ARG A 547 -13.38 4.84 -23.04
CA ARG A 547 -14.28 5.04 -21.89
C ARG A 547 -14.89 3.75 -21.36
N ASP A 548 -15.23 2.83 -22.26
CA ASP A 548 -15.97 1.63 -21.94
C ASP A 548 -15.06 0.43 -21.63
N ALA A 549 -13.75 0.65 -21.47
CA ALA A 549 -12.82 -0.37 -21.04
C ALA A 549 -13.22 -0.92 -19.66
N MET A 550 -13.20 -2.24 -19.53
CA MET A 550 -13.49 -2.94 -18.27
C MET A 550 -12.28 -3.68 -17.74
N VAL A 551 -12.26 -3.88 -16.45
CA VAL A 551 -11.23 -4.71 -15.80
C VAL A 551 -11.68 -6.17 -15.81
N TRP A 552 -10.91 -7.00 -16.49
CA TRP A 552 -11.08 -8.46 -16.56
C TRP A 552 -9.75 -9.15 -16.26
N PRO A 553 -9.72 -10.38 -15.72
CA PRO A 553 -10.86 -11.18 -15.21
C PRO A 553 -11.56 -10.53 -14.01
N MET A 554 -12.72 -11.09 -13.60
CA MET A 554 -13.47 -10.59 -12.47
C MET A 554 -14.17 -11.71 -11.70
N VAL A 555 -14.01 -11.72 -10.38
CA VAL A 555 -14.87 -12.42 -9.41
C VAL A 555 -15.76 -11.35 -8.76
N ALA A 556 -17.07 -11.44 -8.94
CA ALA A 556 -17.98 -10.48 -8.37
C ALA A 556 -17.97 -10.55 -6.83
N ALA A 557 -18.14 -9.41 -6.15
CA ALA A 557 -18.15 -9.37 -4.70
C ALA A 557 -19.20 -10.32 -4.10
N GLY A 558 -18.78 -11.14 -3.13
CA GLY A 558 -19.66 -12.10 -2.46
C GLY A 558 -19.98 -13.37 -3.26
N THR A 559 -19.43 -13.55 -4.46
CA THR A 559 -19.52 -14.82 -5.23
C THR A 559 -18.33 -15.73 -4.96
N SER A 560 -18.41 -17.00 -5.40
CA SER A 560 -17.30 -17.94 -5.32
C SER A 560 -16.17 -17.56 -6.29
N ASN A 561 -14.95 -17.90 -5.94
CA ASN A 561 -13.82 -17.84 -6.88
C ASN A 561 -13.99 -18.79 -8.08
N ASP A 562 -14.82 -19.83 -7.95
CA ASP A 562 -15.20 -20.69 -9.07
C ASP A 562 -16.07 -19.96 -10.12
N ASP A 563 -16.68 -18.83 -9.75
CA ASP A 563 -17.53 -18.01 -10.63
C ASP A 563 -16.72 -16.92 -11.38
N ILE A 564 -15.39 -17.02 -11.45
CA ILE A 564 -14.55 -16.06 -12.16
C ILE A 564 -14.96 -15.93 -13.63
N LYS A 565 -15.05 -14.68 -14.11
CA LYS A 565 -15.34 -14.36 -15.51
C LYS A 565 -14.12 -13.76 -16.18
N ILE A 566 -13.85 -14.18 -17.41
CA ILE A 566 -12.72 -13.66 -18.22
C ILE A 566 -13.16 -12.54 -19.14
N ALA A 567 -14.48 -12.41 -19.37
CA ALA A 567 -15.13 -11.32 -20.08
C ALA A 567 -16.58 -11.21 -19.58
N ARG A 568 -17.36 -10.26 -20.10
CA ARG A 568 -18.71 -9.96 -19.62
C ARG A 568 -19.63 -11.20 -19.48
N GLU A 569 -19.54 -12.14 -20.44
CA GLU A 569 -20.42 -13.33 -20.52
C GLU A 569 -19.62 -14.64 -20.62
N MET A 570 -18.29 -14.58 -20.43
CA MET A 570 -17.42 -15.75 -20.55
C MET A 570 -16.86 -16.15 -19.19
N ALA A 571 -17.05 -17.41 -18.83
CA ALA A 571 -16.36 -18.05 -17.72
C ALA A 571 -15.33 -19.06 -18.24
N PRO A 572 -14.31 -19.46 -17.45
CA PRO A 572 -13.46 -20.59 -17.78
C PRO A 572 -14.28 -21.87 -17.91
N ASP A 573 -13.91 -22.72 -18.86
CA ASP A 573 -14.48 -24.06 -19.01
C ASP A 573 -13.77 -25.01 -18.02
N TRP A 574 -14.37 -25.16 -16.84
CA TRP A 574 -13.80 -25.97 -15.76
C TRP A 574 -13.85 -27.48 -16.08
N ASP A 575 -14.82 -27.93 -16.89
CA ASP A 575 -14.95 -29.34 -17.25
C ASP A 575 -13.81 -29.79 -18.17
N SER A 576 -13.23 -28.86 -18.94
CA SER A 576 -12.06 -29.14 -19.77
C SER A 576 -10.72 -29.12 -18.99
N GLN A 577 -10.74 -28.73 -17.73
CA GLN A 577 -9.57 -28.63 -16.85
C GLN A 577 -9.59 -29.79 -15.85
N GLU A 578 -8.75 -30.77 -16.01
CA GLU A 578 -8.53 -31.86 -15.04
C GLU A 578 -7.76 -31.29 -13.81
N LEU A 579 -8.48 -30.63 -12.88
CA LEU A 579 -7.92 -29.92 -11.71
C LEU A 579 -8.06 -30.73 -10.42
#